data_f537ab8b4cf95458fbb0b312118271a9
#
_entry.id   f537ab8b4cf95458fbb0b312118271a9
#
_cell.length_a   1.000
_cell.length_b   1.000
_cell.length_c   1.000
_cell.angle_alpha   90.00
_cell.angle_beta   90.00
_cell.angle_gamma   90.00
#
_symmetry.space_group_name_H-M   'P 1'
#
loop_
_entity.id
_entity.type
_entity.pdbx_description
1 polymer ?
#
loop_
_entity_poly.entity_id
_entity_poly.type
_entity_poly.pdbx_seq_one_letter_code
_entity_poly.pdbx_strand_id
1 'polypeptide(L)'
;MRIVGACVPILAASLAVADTNDYPTEARADYVFVCMKTNGESPDMLRRCSCSIDVIASLLPYDRYVDAQTVASINQAQGQIGTMFRESEQLKAMLADLRRAEAEAEIRCF
;
A
#
# COMPACT_ATOMS: atom_id res chain seq x y z
N MET A 1 24.50 35.20 47.75
CA MET A 1 23.25 34.84 47.05
C MET A 1 23.63 33.95 45.84
N ARG A 2 23.43 32.64 45.97
CA ARG A 2 23.80 31.68 44.92
C ARG A 2 22.54 31.36 44.12
N ILE A 3 22.52 31.78 42.88
CA ILE A 3 21.43 31.43 41.95
C ILE A 3 21.78 30.05 41.41
N VAL A 4 21.06 29.04 41.85
CA VAL A 4 21.13 27.70 41.29
C VAL A 4 20.23 27.69 40.06
N GLY A 5 20.83 27.76 38.89
CA GLY A 5 20.14 27.59 37.62
C GLY A 5 19.72 26.13 37.46
N ALA A 6 18.42 25.87 37.55
CA ALA A 6 17.89 24.57 37.23
C ALA A 6 17.87 24.40 35.70
N CYS A 7 18.79 23.57 35.16
CA CYS A 7 18.70 23.07 33.79
C CYS A 7 17.52 22.11 33.70
N VAL A 8 16.46 22.56 33.07
CA VAL A 8 15.37 21.69 32.67
C VAL A 8 15.78 20.96 31.39
N PRO A 9 15.90 19.62 31.39
CA PRO A 9 16.15 18.91 30.14
C PRO A 9 14.88 18.98 29.29
N ILE A 10 14.98 19.66 28.16
CA ILE A 10 13.94 19.60 27.13
C ILE A 10 14.04 18.20 26.54
N LEU A 11 13.14 17.29 26.94
CA LEU A 11 12.92 16.05 26.24
C LEU A 11 12.34 16.42 24.85
N ALA A 12 13.19 16.42 23.86
CA ALA A 12 12.71 16.41 22.49
C ALA A 12 12.01 15.06 22.27
N ALA A 13 10.69 15.08 22.35
CA ALA A 13 9.87 13.96 21.92
C ALA A 13 10.08 13.83 20.40
N SER A 14 10.91 12.87 20.02
CA SER A 14 10.99 12.42 18.64
C SER A 14 9.62 11.85 18.28
N LEU A 15 8.82 12.63 17.57
CA LEU A 15 7.65 12.10 16.88
C LEU A 15 8.19 11.11 15.85
N ALA A 16 8.14 9.82 16.19
CA ALA A 16 8.32 8.77 15.21
C ALA A 16 7.21 8.94 14.19
N VAL A 17 7.53 9.55 13.04
CA VAL A 17 6.66 9.52 11.88
C VAL A 17 6.53 8.05 11.55
N ALA A 18 5.31 7.48 11.71
CA ALA A 18 5.03 6.14 11.26
C ALA A 18 5.46 6.06 9.81
N ASP A 19 6.45 5.22 9.53
CA ASP A 19 6.93 5.01 8.18
C ASP A 19 5.76 4.48 7.37
N THR A 20 5.18 5.34 6.51
CA THR A 20 4.07 4.96 5.62
C THR A 20 4.53 3.97 4.55
N ASN A 21 5.81 3.59 4.60
CA ASN A 21 6.49 2.81 3.60
C ASN A 21 6.94 1.44 4.16
N ASP A 22 5.95 0.68 4.64
CA ASP A 22 6.18 -0.65 5.20
C ASP A 22 6.28 -1.76 4.14
N TYR A 23 6.10 -1.43 2.86
CA TYR A 23 6.19 -2.40 1.77
C TYR A 23 7.64 -2.81 1.53
N PRO A 24 7.94 -4.12 1.51
CA PRO A 24 9.27 -4.60 1.12
C PRO A 24 9.62 -4.15 -0.30
N THR A 25 10.89 -3.90 -0.55
CA THR A 25 11.39 -3.55 -1.90
C THR A 25 10.99 -4.60 -2.93
N GLU A 26 11.05 -5.88 -2.57
CA GLU A 26 10.65 -6.97 -3.46
C GLU A 26 9.18 -6.85 -3.89
N ALA A 27 8.28 -6.55 -2.96
CA ALA A 27 6.86 -6.36 -3.27
C ALA A 27 6.63 -5.17 -4.21
N ARG A 28 7.36 -4.07 -4.02
CA ARG A 28 7.33 -2.91 -4.92
C ARG A 28 7.85 -3.23 -6.30
N ALA A 29 8.98 -3.93 -6.37
CA ALA A 29 9.59 -4.35 -7.62
C ALA A 29 8.67 -5.29 -8.40
N ASP A 30 8.03 -6.23 -7.72
CA ASP A 30 7.06 -7.14 -8.33
C ASP A 30 5.86 -6.40 -8.92
N TYR A 31 5.30 -5.45 -8.17
CA TYR A 31 4.21 -4.61 -8.67
C TYR A 31 4.61 -3.84 -9.93
N VAL A 32 5.76 -3.19 -9.91
CA VAL A 32 6.28 -2.41 -11.05
C VAL A 32 6.51 -3.31 -12.26
N PHE A 33 7.07 -4.49 -12.05
CA PHE A 33 7.29 -5.47 -13.11
C PHE A 33 5.98 -5.87 -13.80
N VAL A 34 4.97 -6.25 -13.03
CA VAL A 34 3.64 -6.64 -13.56
C VAL A 34 2.96 -5.45 -14.24
N CYS A 35 3.03 -4.27 -13.65
CA CYS A 35 2.47 -3.04 -14.22
C CYS A 35 3.09 -2.72 -15.59
N MET A 36 4.40 -2.83 -15.73
CA MET A 36 5.10 -2.58 -16.97
C MET A 36 4.81 -3.66 -18.03
N LYS A 37 4.62 -4.91 -17.61
CA LYS A 37 4.19 -5.98 -18.52
C LYS A 37 2.84 -5.69 -19.16
N THR A 38 1.95 -5.07 -18.42
CA THR A 38 0.59 -4.74 -18.86
C THR A 38 0.54 -3.45 -19.68
N ASN A 39 1.33 -2.44 -19.32
CA ASN A 39 1.22 -1.07 -19.84
C ASN A 39 2.37 -0.65 -20.77
N GLY A 40 3.44 -1.42 -20.83
CA GLY A 40 4.62 -1.13 -21.65
C GLY A 40 5.90 -0.97 -20.83
N GLU A 41 7.04 -1.23 -21.46
CA GLU A 41 8.36 -1.30 -20.81
C GLU A 41 9.22 -0.08 -21.18
N SER A 42 8.67 1.12 -21.02
CA SER A 42 9.40 2.36 -21.26
C SER A 42 9.88 3.00 -19.96
N PRO A 43 10.89 3.89 -20.01
CA PRO A 43 11.29 4.66 -18.82
C PRO A 43 10.15 5.51 -18.23
N ASP A 44 9.25 6.02 -19.07
CA ASP A 44 8.07 6.75 -18.64
C ASP A 44 7.12 5.82 -17.86
N MET A 45 6.88 4.62 -18.37
CA MET A 45 6.03 3.65 -17.70
C MET A 45 6.65 3.16 -16.38
N LEU A 46 7.97 3.04 -16.32
CA LEU A 46 8.65 2.74 -15.04
C LEU A 46 8.33 3.80 -13.99
N ARG A 47 8.34 5.08 -14.33
CA ARG A 47 7.99 6.15 -13.40
C ARG A 47 6.53 6.09 -12.98
N ARG A 48 5.62 5.85 -13.91
CA ARG A 48 4.18 5.77 -13.62
C ARG A 48 3.84 4.57 -12.75
N CYS A 49 4.39 3.41 -13.04
CA CYS A 49 4.19 2.20 -12.25
C CYS A 49 4.80 2.33 -10.86
N SER A 50 5.96 2.98 -10.73
CA SER A 50 6.58 3.28 -9.44
C SER A 50 5.74 4.26 -8.62
N CYS A 51 5.23 5.31 -9.25
CA CYS A 51 4.27 6.24 -8.64
C CYS A 51 3.05 5.49 -8.10
N SER A 52 2.49 4.58 -8.90
CA SER A 52 1.27 3.84 -8.52
C SER A 52 1.45 3.04 -7.24
N ILE A 53 2.53 2.27 -7.11
CA ILE A 53 2.74 1.49 -5.89
C ILE A 53 3.05 2.39 -4.69
N ASP A 54 3.70 3.53 -4.89
CA ASP A 54 3.94 4.49 -3.83
C ASP A 54 2.64 5.10 -3.30
N VAL A 55 1.69 5.42 -4.18
CA VAL A 55 0.36 5.91 -3.81
C VAL A 55 -0.41 4.81 -3.06
N ILE A 56 -0.45 3.59 -3.58
CA ILE A 56 -1.11 2.45 -2.91
C ILE A 56 -0.52 2.25 -1.52
N ALA A 57 0.80 2.26 -1.38
CA ALA A 57 1.48 2.10 -0.10
C ALA A 57 1.18 3.21 0.90
N SER A 58 0.87 4.41 0.43
CA SER A 58 0.48 5.53 1.29
C SER A 58 -0.96 5.40 1.81
N LEU A 59 -1.81 4.64 1.14
CA LEU A 59 -3.23 4.52 1.44
C LEU A 59 -3.59 3.21 2.13
N LEU A 60 -2.81 2.15 1.91
CA LEU A 60 -3.13 0.80 2.36
C LEU A 60 -1.91 0.18 3.03
N PRO A 61 -1.96 -0.18 4.34
CA PRO A 61 -0.88 -0.89 5.01
C PRO A 61 -0.52 -2.20 4.30
N TYR A 62 0.73 -2.61 4.36
CA TYR A 62 1.22 -3.76 3.60
C TYR A 62 0.49 -5.07 3.94
N ASP A 63 0.19 -5.32 5.21
CA ASP A 63 -0.57 -6.49 5.62
C ASP A 63 -1.96 -6.54 4.96
N ARG A 64 -2.65 -5.40 4.87
CA ARG A 64 -3.94 -5.30 4.19
C ARG A 64 -3.82 -5.45 2.68
N TYR A 65 -2.74 -4.94 2.10
CA TYR A 65 -2.43 -5.13 0.69
C TYR A 65 -2.27 -6.62 0.35
N VAL A 66 -1.49 -7.35 1.14
CA VAL A 66 -1.28 -8.80 0.96
C VAL A 66 -2.60 -9.57 1.08
N ASP A 67 -3.38 -9.27 2.11
CA ASP A 67 -4.68 -9.92 2.32
C ASP A 67 -5.64 -9.63 1.15
N ALA A 68 -5.72 -8.39 0.70
CA ALA A 68 -6.58 -8.00 -0.41
C ALA A 68 -6.13 -8.61 -1.74
N GLN A 69 -4.84 -8.73 -1.98
CA GLN A 69 -4.30 -9.44 -3.16
C GLN A 69 -4.67 -10.93 -3.15
N THR A 70 -4.63 -11.54 -1.98
CA THR A 70 -5.06 -12.93 -1.80
C THR A 70 -6.56 -13.07 -2.10
N VAL A 71 -7.37 -12.17 -1.57
CA VAL A 71 -8.82 -12.14 -1.83
C VAL A 71 -9.09 -11.93 -3.32
N ALA A 72 -8.37 -11.04 -3.98
CA ALA A 72 -8.53 -10.80 -5.41
C ALA A 72 -8.24 -12.06 -6.24
N SER A 73 -7.20 -12.81 -5.88
CA SER A 73 -6.87 -14.08 -6.54
C SER A 73 -7.98 -15.12 -6.36
N ILE A 74 -8.52 -15.25 -5.15
CA ILE A 74 -9.60 -16.20 -4.84
C ILE A 74 -10.90 -15.75 -5.51
N ASN A 75 -11.18 -14.45 -5.54
CA ASN A 75 -12.38 -13.91 -6.20
C ASN A 75 -12.42 -14.24 -7.70
N GLN A 76 -11.27 -14.44 -8.33
CA GLN A 76 -11.16 -14.88 -9.72
C GLN A 76 -11.23 -16.39 -9.88
N ALA A 77 -11.14 -17.16 -8.78
CA ALA A 77 -11.23 -18.62 -8.81
C ALA A 77 -12.63 -19.06 -9.25
N GLN A 78 -12.67 -20.16 -9.99
CA GLN A 78 -13.92 -20.76 -10.41
C GLN A 78 -14.39 -21.81 -9.40
N GLY A 79 -15.69 -22.15 -9.46
CA GLY A 79 -16.27 -23.17 -8.63
C GLY A 79 -16.78 -22.66 -7.27
N GLN A 80 -17.02 -23.59 -6.35
CA GLN A 80 -17.67 -23.32 -5.07
C GLN A 80 -16.88 -22.39 -4.17
N ILE A 81 -15.56 -22.55 -4.13
CA ILE A 81 -14.68 -21.70 -3.30
C ILE A 81 -14.75 -20.25 -3.78
N GLY A 82 -14.63 -20.01 -5.08
CA GLY A 82 -14.77 -18.67 -5.65
C GLY A 82 -16.12 -18.04 -5.35
N THR A 83 -17.20 -18.81 -5.45
CA THR A 83 -18.57 -18.36 -5.13
C THR A 83 -18.70 -17.96 -3.67
N MET A 84 -18.19 -18.76 -2.73
CA MET A 84 -18.23 -18.46 -1.30
C MET A 84 -17.50 -17.15 -0.98
N PHE A 85 -16.34 -16.92 -1.58
CA PHE A 85 -15.58 -15.68 -1.39
C PHE A 85 -16.31 -14.46 -1.95
N ARG A 86 -16.95 -14.58 -3.12
CA ARG A 86 -17.73 -13.48 -3.72
C ARG A 86 -18.96 -13.09 -2.91
N GLU A 87 -19.50 -13.99 -2.09
CA GLU A 87 -20.67 -13.75 -1.24
C GLU A 87 -20.31 -13.20 0.14
N SER A 88 -19.03 -13.23 0.54
CA SER A 88 -18.58 -12.70 1.83
C SER A 88 -18.50 -11.18 1.81
N GLU A 89 -19.27 -10.52 2.66
CA GLU A 89 -19.24 -9.05 2.80
C GLU A 89 -17.88 -8.55 3.32
N GLN A 90 -17.25 -9.25 4.23
CA GLN A 90 -15.95 -8.89 4.77
C GLN A 90 -14.86 -8.94 3.68
N LEU A 91 -14.86 -9.99 2.87
CA LEU A 91 -13.88 -10.17 1.79
C LEU A 91 -14.13 -9.17 0.66
N LYS A 92 -15.39 -8.85 0.36
CA LYS A 92 -15.74 -7.78 -0.59
C LYS A 92 -15.24 -6.43 -0.11
N ALA A 93 -15.34 -6.13 1.18
CA ALA A 93 -14.86 -4.87 1.76
C ALA A 93 -13.33 -4.75 1.64
N MET A 94 -12.59 -5.83 1.89
CA MET A 94 -11.14 -5.86 1.71
C MET A 94 -10.74 -5.60 0.26
N LEU A 95 -11.42 -6.22 -0.68
CA LEU A 95 -11.19 -6.01 -2.11
C LEU A 95 -11.54 -4.58 -2.53
N ALA A 96 -12.62 -4.01 -1.99
CA ALA A 96 -13.02 -2.64 -2.27
C ALA A 96 -11.97 -1.62 -1.80
N ASP A 97 -11.32 -1.85 -0.67
CA ASP A 97 -10.24 -0.99 -0.17
C ASP A 97 -9.03 -1.02 -1.12
N LEU A 98 -8.67 -2.19 -1.62
CA LEU A 98 -7.61 -2.32 -2.63
C LEU A 98 -7.99 -1.58 -3.92
N ARG A 99 -9.20 -1.76 -4.41
CA ARG A 99 -9.67 -1.12 -5.66
C ARG A 99 -9.70 0.40 -5.54
N ARG A 100 -10.04 0.94 -4.37
CA ARG A 100 -9.96 2.39 -4.13
C ARG A 100 -8.53 2.92 -4.15
N ALA A 101 -7.61 2.21 -3.53
CA ALA A 101 -6.19 2.58 -3.54
C ALA A 101 -5.62 2.54 -4.97
N GLU A 102 -5.95 1.52 -5.74
CA GLU A 102 -5.56 1.40 -7.15
C GLU A 102 -6.14 2.51 -8.02
N ALA A 103 -7.42 2.85 -7.83
CA ALA A 103 -8.08 3.92 -8.56
C ALA A 103 -7.44 5.28 -8.27
N GLU A 104 -7.11 5.55 -7.03
CA GLU A 104 -6.41 6.78 -6.64
C GLU A 104 -5.00 6.84 -7.25
N ALA A 105 -4.30 5.72 -7.28
CA ALA A 105 -2.99 5.62 -7.92
C ALA A 105 -3.09 5.90 -9.43
N GLU A 106 -4.11 5.38 -10.09
CA GLU A 106 -4.33 5.62 -11.51
C GLU A 106 -4.58 7.11 -11.80
N ILE A 107 -5.42 7.76 -11.01
CA ILE A 107 -5.71 9.19 -11.16
C ILE A 107 -4.45 10.04 -10.98
N ARG A 108 -3.60 9.72 -10.01
CA ARG A 108 -2.40 10.52 -9.69
C ARG A 108 -1.21 10.23 -10.59
N CYS A 109 -1.10 9.03 -11.13
CA CYS A 109 0.11 8.55 -11.79
C CYS A 109 -0.04 8.41 -13.31
N PHE A 110 -1.26 8.38 -13.81
CA PHE A 110 -1.59 8.20 -15.22
C PHE A 110 -2.48 9.34 -15.73
#